data_591e000e97ccd9251be03892a34ac01d
#
_entry.id   591e000e97ccd9251be03892a34ac01d
#
_cell.length_a   1.000
_cell.length_b   1.000
_cell.length_c   1.000
_cell.angle_alpha   90.00
_cell.angle_beta   90.00
_cell.angle_gamma   90.00
#
_symmetry.space_group_name_H-M   'P 1'
#
loop_
_entity.id
_entity.type
_entity.pdbx_description
1 polymer ?
#
loop_
_entity_poly.entity_id
_entity_poly.type
_entity_poly.pdbx_seq_one_letter_code
_entity_poly.pdbx_strand_id
1 'polypeptide(L)'
;MDYTVEMLNNMMERNGGSLDLRECTGLTSLPDNLTVGGTLVLRECTGLTALPDNLTVGDSLYLRGCTGLTQLPDKYKPRKLKNGDYKAGRYLYADNILTHIKRVKKMGKYYYYIGKIRGNNVIFDGKHYAHCKSFSDGVKDIEFKIAKERGAKQYRQLKLSDTVTKDDAITMYRIITGACRAGTDGFVGSLGKTKDRYTIAEIIEITKGQYGAAVFAGFWRGDHDD
;
A
#
# COMPACT_ATOMS: atom_id res chain seq x y z
N MET A 1 27.33 -9.52 -3.49
CA MET A 1 27.61 -9.20 -4.91
C MET A 1 27.69 -7.68 -4.99
N ASP A 2 28.83 -7.15 -5.31
CA ASP A 2 29.03 -5.71 -5.35
C ASP A 2 28.70 -5.21 -6.76
N TYR A 3 27.71 -4.35 -6.88
CA TYR A 3 27.34 -3.72 -8.14
C TYR A 3 28.28 -2.53 -8.39
N THR A 4 28.95 -2.52 -9.53
CA THR A 4 29.73 -1.35 -9.95
C THR A 4 28.81 -0.25 -10.50
N VAL A 5 29.25 1.01 -10.42
CA VAL A 5 28.50 2.15 -10.99
C VAL A 5 28.19 1.92 -12.48
N GLU A 6 29.12 1.33 -13.23
CA GLU A 6 28.95 1.03 -14.65
C GLU A 6 27.85 0.01 -14.89
N MET A 7 27.80 -1.08 -14.10
CA MET A 7 26.71 -2.08 -14.20
C MET A 7 25.34 -1.44 -13.93
N LEU A 8 25.24 -0.60 -12.91
CA LEU A 8 24.01 0.09 -12.57
C LEU A 8 23.57 1.08 -13.65
N ASN A 9 24.51 1.83 -14.24
CA ASN A 9 24.24 2.73 -15.36
C ASN A 9 23.70 1.97 -16.58
N ASN A 10 24.32 0.86 -16.96
CA ASN A 10 23.85 0.01 -18.05
C ASN A 10 22.41 -0.54 -17.79
N MET A 11 22.09 -0.89 -16.55
CA MET A 11 20.74 -1.31 -16.19
C MET A 11 19.73 -0.15 -16.29
N MET A 12 20.11 1.06 -15.88
CA MET A 12 19.26 2.24 -15.97
C MET A 12 18.99 2.67 -17.41
N GLU A 13 19.99 2.63 -18.29
CA GLU A 13 19.83 2.94 -19.72
C GLU A 13 18.78 2.04 -20.37
N ARG A 14 18.81 0.73 -20.06
CA ARG A 14 17.84 -0.25 -20.59
C ARG A 14 16.43 -0.07 -20.04
N ASN A 15 16.28 0.58 -18.87
CA ASN A 15 15.02 0.71 -18.15
C ASN A 15 14.53 2.17 -18.05
N GLY A 16 14.85 3.02 -19.02
CA GLY A 16 14.38 4.40 -19.06
C GLY A 16 14.76 5.22 -17.83
N GLY A 17 15.97 5.01 -17.30
CA GLY A 17 16.51 5.71 -16.14
C GLY A 17 16.07 5.12 -14.79
N SER A 18 15.29 4.04 -14.79
CA SER A 18 14.88 3.32 -13.55
C SER A 18 15.82 2.17 -13.25
N LEU A 19 15.99 1.85 -11.96
CA LEU A 19 16.85 0.76 -11.48
C LEU A 19 16.04 -0.21 -10.62
N ASP A 20 15.97 -1.47 -11.06
CA ASP A 20 15.29 -2.54 -10.35
C ASP A 20 16.31 -3.54 -9.81
N LEU A 21 16.45 -3.57 -8.49
CA LEU A 21 17.34 -4.44 -7.72
C LEU A 21 16.54 -5.27 -6.69
N ARG A 22 15.27 -5.56 -6.96
CA ARG A 22 14.45 -6.35 -6.03
C ARG A 22 15.09 -7.71 -5.74
N GLU A 23 14.91 -8.18 -4.50
CA GLU A 23 15.39 -9.49 -4.04
C GLU A 23 16.92 -9.68 -4.09
N CYS A 24 17.69 -8.59 -4.27
CA CYS A 24 19.14 -8.63 -4.18
C CYS A 24 19.59 -8.75 -2.71
N THR A 25 19.37 -9.92 -2.10
CA THR A 25 19.66 -10.16 -0.67
C THR A 25 21.13 -10.01 -0.28
N GLY A 26 22.04 -10.22 -1.23
CA GLY A 26 23.49 -10.02 -1.05
C GLY A 26 23.97 -8.58 -1.26
N LEU A 27 23.06 -7.64 -1.60
CA LEU A 27 23.40 -6.23 -1.73
C LEU A 27 23.54 -5.61 -0.33
N THR A 28 24.74 -5.18 0.04
CA THR A 28 25.02 -4.57 1.35
C THR A 28 25.03 -3.05 1.34
N SER A 29 25.40 -2.45 0.22
CA SER A 29 25.45 -0.99 0.00
C SER A 29 25.22 -0.64 -1.47
N LEU A 30 24.85 0.60 -1.72
CA LEU A 30 24.83 1.21 -3.04
C LEU A 30 26.06 2.13 -3.19
N PRO A 31 26.56 2.35 -4.40
CA PRO A 31 27.64 3.30 -4.63
C PRO A 31 27.29 4.71 -4.16
N ASP A 32 28.29 5.43 -3.64
CA ASP A 32 28.16 6.85 -3.33
C ASP A 32 27.82 7.66 -4.58
N ASN A 33 27.05 8.73 -4.38
CA ASN A 33 26.59 9.63 -5.44
C ASN A 33 25.74 8.97 -6.53
N LEU A 34 25.15 7.77 -6.27
CA LEU A 34 24.26 7.13 -7.22
C LEU A 34 23.09 8.05 -7.57
N THR A 35 22.89 8.27 -8.87
CA THR A 35 21.76 9.04 -9.39
C THR A 35 20.90 8.15 -10.27
N VAL A 36 19.67 7.90 -9.83
CA VAL A 36 18.64 7.17 -10.57
C VAL A 36 17.63 8.18 -11.09
N GLY A 37 17.58 8.38 -12.40
CA GLY A 37 16.70 9.38 -13.04
C GLY A 37 15.21 9.06 -12.91
N GLY A 38 14.86 7.77 -12.81
CA GLY A 38 13.52 7.26 -12.62
C GLY A 38 13.29 6.68 -11.22
N THR A 39 12.68 5.50 -11.17
CA THR A 39 12.35 4.75 -9.94
C THR A 39 13.50 3.83 -9.54
N LEU A 40 13.80 3.78 -8.24
CA LEU A 40 14.70 2.79 -7.63
C LEU A 40 13.89 1.78 -6.83
N VAL A 41 13.96 0.50 -7.22
CA VAL A 41 13.29 -0.61 -6.54
C VAL A 41 14.31 -1.47 -5.81
N LEU A 42 14.25 -1.47 -4.47
CA LEU A 42 15.10 -2.22 -3.56
C LEU A 42 14.29 -3.20 -2.68
N ARG A 43 13.12 -3.62 -3.16
CA ARG A 43 12.27 -4.53 -2.38
C ARG A 43 13.00 -5.81 -2.04
N GLU A 44 12.85 -6.26 -0.77
CA GLU A 44 13.43 -7.50 -0.26
C GLU A 44 14.98 -7.55 -0.34
N CYS A 45 15.65 -6.40 -0.43
CA CYS A 45 17.11 -6.31 -0.30
C CYS A 45 17.49 -6.39 1.18
N THR A 46 17.39 -7.58 1.76
CA THR A 46 17.55 -7.81 3.21
C THR A 46 18.96 -7.53 3.75
N GLY A 47 19.98 -7.62 2.89
CA GLY A 47 21.38 -7.33 3.25
C GLY A 47 21.73 -5.84 3.26
N LEU A 48 20.88 -4.98 2.69
CA LEU A 48 21.16 -3.54 2.57
C LEU A 48 21.08 -2.87 3.95
N THR A 49 22.19 -2.28 4.41
CA THR A 49 22.29 -1.70 5.76
C THR A 49 22.10 -0.19 5.78
N ALA A 50 22.47 0.50 4.71
CA ALA A 50 22.33 1.95 4.58
C ALA A 50 22.13 2.36 3.12
N LEU A 51 21.54 3.53 2.92
CA LEU A 51 21.51 4.23 1.63
C LEU A 51 22.58 5.34 1.65
N PRO A 52 23.28 5.60 0.52
CA PRO A 52 24.23 6.71 0.43
C PRO A 52 23.56 8.06 0.71
N ASP A 53 24.21 8.94 1.46
CA ASP A 53 23.69 10.28 1.76
C ASP A 53 23.42 11.11 0.49
N ASN A 54 24.22 10.91 -0.52
CA ASN A 54 24.11 11.61 -1.81
C ASN A 54 23.25 10.87 -2.85
N LEU A 55 22.58 9.74 -2.48
CA LEU A 55 21.67 9.04 -3.37
C LEU A 55 20.61 10.00 -3.94
N THR A 56 20.46 10.04 -5.25
CA THR A 56 19.40 10.83 -5.90
C THR A 56 18.46 9.89 -6.66
N VAL A 57 17.16 9.99 -6.40
CA VAL A 57 16.09 9.23 -7.08
C VAL A 57 15.09 10.22 -7.66
N GLY A 58 14.91 10.17 -8.97
CA GLY A 58 14.07 11.13 -9.70
C GLY A 58 12.59 10.96 -9.45
N ASP A 59 12.13 9.71 -9.19
CA ASP A 59 10.71 9.40 -9.03
C ASP A 59 10.39 8.75 -7.67
N SER A 60 10.42 7.43 -7.56
CA SER A 60 10.04 6.70 -6.34
C SER A 60 11.15 5.77 -5.88
N LEU A 61 11.26 5.60 -4.57
CA LEU A 61 12.16 4.63 -3.92
C LEU A 61 11.31 3.62 -3.15
N TYR A 62 11.44 2.33 -3.51
CA TYR A 62 10.72 1.22 -2.87
C TYR A 62 11.65 0.44 -1.96
N LEU A 63 11.40 0.48 -0.65
CA LEU A 63 12.23 -0.12 0.42
C LEU A 63 11.51 -1.24 1.20
N ARG A 64 10.40 -1.76 0.68
CA ARG A 64 9.66 -2.83 1.37
C ARG A 64 10.56 -4.07 1.51
N GLY A 65 10.64 -4.62 2.73
CA GLY A 65 11.41 -5.82 2.99
C GLY A 65 12.92 -5.61 3.14
N CYS A 66 13.44 -4.38 3.08
CA CYS A 66 14.84 -4.06 3.40
C CYS A 66 15.06 -4.11 4.92
N THR A 67 15.02 -5.30 5.51
CA THR A 67 15.06 -5.49 6.97
C THR A 67 16.40 -5.13 7.61
N GLY A 68 17.48 -5.13 6.82
CA GLY A 68 18.82 -4.68 7.26
C GLY A 68 18.99 -3.17 7.33
N LEU A 69 18.07 -2.39 6.73
CA LEU A 69 18.21 -0.94 6.61
C LEU A 69 17.86 -0.26 7.94
N THR A 70 18.87 0.26 8.63
CA THR A 70 18.72 0.88 9.96
C THR A 70 18.56 2.39 9.90
N GLN A 71 19.03 3.05 8.84
CA GLN A 71 19.01 4.49 8.68
C GLN A 71 18.67 4.90 7.25
N LEU A 72 17.97 6.02 7.13
CA LEU A 72 17.74 6.71 5.86
C LEU A 72 18.48 8.04 5.86
N PRO A 73 19.07 8.48 4.72
CA PRO A 73 19.56 9.83 4.58
C PRO A 73 18.52 10.88 4.95
N ASP A 74 18.93 12.01 5.51
CA ASP A 74 18.00 13.02 6.06
C ASP A 74 16.95 13.50 5.06
N LYS A 75 17.30 13.59 3.80
CA LYS A 75 16.37 13.96 2.73
C LYS A 75 15.25 12.93 2.49
N TYR A 76 15.46 11.68 2.88
CA TYR A 76 14.51 10.57 2.73
C TYR A 76 13.82 10.17 4.05
N LYS A 77 14.25 10.72 5.18
CA LYS A 77 13.57 10.44 6.45
C LYS A 77 12.10 10.85 6.39
N PRO A 78 11.21 10.02 6.94
CA PRO A 78 9.80 10.36 7.04
C PRO A 78 9.68 11.68 7.80
N ARG A 79 9.13 12.70 7.15
CA ARG A 79 8.75 13.92 7.86
C ARG A 79 7.34 13.72 8.37
N LYS A 80 7.13 13.89 9.68
CA LYS A 80 5.77 14.05 10.22
C LYS A 80 5.15 15.25 9.51
N LEU A 81 4.21 14.98 8.60
CA LEU A 81 3.48 16.02 7.91
C LEU A 81 2.57 16.69 8.94
N LYS A 82 2.85 17.95 9.27
CA LYS A 82 1.86 18.80 9.93
C LYS A 82 0.82 19.20 8.91
N ASN A 83 -0.45 19.29 9.33
CA ASN A 83 -1.54 19.77 8.48
C ASN A 83 -1.12 21.10 7.82
N GLY A 84 -1.00 21.11 6.51
CA GLY A 84 -0.75 22.31 5.71
C GLY A 84 0.70 22.58 5.27
N ASP A 85 1.71 21.85 5.74
CA ASP A 85 3.14 22.20 5.53
C ASP A 85 3.79 21.55 4.32
N TYR A 86 3.02 20.90 3.42
CA TYR A 86 3.64 20.20 2.32
C TYR A 86 3.89 21.10 1.10
N LYS A 87 5.15 21.17 0.64
CA LYS A 87 5.54 21.89 -0.60
C LYS A 87 5.75 20.90 -1.74
N ALA A 88 5.21 21.20 -2.94
CA ALA A 88 5.50 20.45 -4.15
C ALA A 88 7.02 20.34 -4.39
N GLY A 89 7.46 19.26 -5.04
CA GLY A 89 8.87 19.00 -5.30
C GLY A 89 9.64 18.29 -4.18
N ARG A 90 8.94 17.83 -3.12
CA ARG A 90 9.53 17.03 -2.03
C ARG A 90 9.11 15.57 -2.10
N TYR A 91 9.84 14.75 -1.37
CA TYR A 91 9.55 13.33 -1.22
C TYR A 91 8.66 13.10 0.00
N LEU A 92 7.70 12.18 -0.16
CA LEU A 92 6.87 11.64 0.90
C LEU A 92 7.17 10.15 1.05
N TYR A 93 7.56 9.73 2.25
CA TYR A 93 7.76 8.33 2.60
C TYR A 93 6.53 7.81 3.35
N ALA A 94 5.87 6.82 2.80
CA ALA A 94 4.72 6.18 3.42
C ALA A 94 4.66 4.71 2.96
N ASP A 95 4.28 3.80 3.86
CA ASP A 95 4.17 2.35 3.59
C ASP A 95 5.45 1.76 2.94
N ASN A 96 6.63 2.20 3.38
CA ASN A 96 7.94 1.83 2.82
C ASN A 96 8.13 2.20 1.33
N ILE A 97 7.41 3.21 0.88
CA ILE A 97 7.54 3.79 -0.47
C ILE A 97 7.84 5.28 -0.35
N LEU A 98 8.91 5.70 -1.00
CA LEU A 98 9.23 7.11 -1.15
C LEU A 98 8.66 7.61 -2.48
N THR A 99 7.77 8.59 -2.41
CA THR A 99 7.11 9.15 -3.60
C THR A 99 7.52 10.60 -3.81
N HIS A 100 8.01 10.93 -5.01
CA HIS A 100 8.27 12.32 -5.40
C HIS A 100 6.93 13.01 -5.70
N ILE A 101 6.58 14.03 -4.94
CA ILE A 101 5.29 14.70 -5.03
C ILE A 101 5.35 15.90 -5.98
N LYS A 102 4.48 15.90 -6.97
CA LYS A 102 4.27 16.99 -7.92
C LYS A 102 3.29 18.04 -7.38
N ARG A 103 2.23 17.61 -6.71
CA ARG A 103 1.15 18.49 -6.23
C ARG A 103 0.47 17.89 -5.00
N VAL A 104 -0.04 18.75 -4.15
CA VAL A 104 -0.90 18.38 -3.02
C VAL A 104 -2.26 19.05 -3.18
N LYS A 105 -3.33 18.31 -2.93
CA LYS A 105 -4.71 18.80 -2.86
C LYS A 105 -5.31 18.43 -1.52
N LYS A 106 -6.03 19.36 -0.90
CA LYS A 106 -6.90 19.04 0.25
C LYS A 106 -8.29 18.70 -0.29
N MET A 107 -8.81 17.54 0.07
CA MET A 107 -10.13 17.04 -0.39
C MET A 107 -10.90 16.53 0.85
N GLY A 108 -11.74 17.40 1.41
CA GLY A 108 -12.40 17.17 2.69
C GLY A 108 -11.38 17.01 3.83
N LYS A 109 -11.46 15.89 4.56
CA LYS A 109 -10.50 15.55 5.62
C LYS A 109 -9.16 15.01 5.11
N TYR A 110 -9.05 14.71 3.81
CA TYR A 110 -7.89 14.06 3.21
C TYR A 110 -6.92 15.05 2.59
N TYR A 111 -5.63 14.72 2.65
CA TYR A 111 -4.58 15.30 1.82
C TYR A 111 -4.24 14.31 0.72
N TYR A 112 -4.39 14.73 -0.53
CA TYR A 112 -4.10 13.93 -1.71
C TYR A 112 -2.82 14.41 -2.36
N TYR A 113 -1.78 13.62 -2.25
CA TYR A 113 -0.45 13.88 -2.79
C TYR A 113 -0.34 13.23 -4.16
N ILE A 114 -0.26 14.03 -5.19
CA ILE A 114 -0.14 13.57 -6.57
C ILE A 114 1.34 13.40 -6.87
N GLY A 115 1.75 12.16 -7.16
CA GLY A 115 3.11 11.81 -7.52
C GLY A 115 3.52 12.36 -8.87
N LYS A 116 4.83 12.48 -9.10
CA LYS A 116 5.39 12.89 -10.39
C LYS A 116 5.11 11.84 -11.46
N ILE A 117 5.14 10.56 -11.10
CA ILE A 117 4.71 9.45 -11.95
C ILE A 117 3.19 9.31 -11.85
N ARG A 118 2.53 9.15 -13.01
CA ARG A 118 1.08 8.92 -13.08
C ARG A 118 0.71 7.62 -12.35
N GLY A 119 -0.23 7.72 -11.42
CA GLY A 119 -0.70 6.58 -10.64
C GLY A 119 0.09 6.31 -9.35
N ASN A 120 1.21 7.00 -9.11
CA ASN A 120 1.95 6.96 -7.85
C ASN A 120 1.49 8.11 -6.96
N ASN A 121 0.28 8.01 -6.43
CA ASN A 121 -0.27 9.02 -5.54
C ASN A 121 -0.31 8.50 -4.11
N VAL A 122 -0.40 9.41 -3.15
CA VAL A 122 -0.55 9.07 -1.73
C VAL A 122 -1.73 9.87 -1.16
N ILE A 123 -2.56 9.22 -0.37
CA ILE A 123 -3.60 9.87 0.42
C ILE A 123 -3.24 9.80 1.90
N PHE A 124 -3.65 10.82 2.67
CA PHE A 124 -3.42 10.92 4.10
C PHE A 124 -4.63 11.53 4.79
N ASP A 125 -5.13 10.92 5.87
CA ASP A 125 -6.31 11.36 6.62
C ASP A 125 -5.99 12.09 7.93
N GLY A 126 -4.71 12.33 8.21
CA GLY A 126 -4.22 12.85 9.48
C GLY A 126 -3.51 11.80 10.34
N LYS A 127 -3.75 10.50 10.09
CA LYS A 127 -3.14 9.38 10.80
C LYS A 127 -2.57 8.32 9.85
N HIS A 128 -3.34 7.93 8.83
CA HIS A 128 -3.02 6.83 7.91
C HIS A 128 -2.62 7.35 6.55
N TYR A 129 -1.67 6.66 5.92
CA TYR A 129 -1.30 6.85 4.53
C TYR A 129 -1.80 5.68 3.69
N ALA A 130 -2.08 5.91 2.42
CA ALA A 130 -2.25 4.85 1.43
C ALA A 130 -1.72 5.29 0.07
N HIS A 131 -0.95 4.40 -0.59
CA HIS A 131 -0.56 4.56 -1.98
C HIS A 131 -1.71 4.15 -2.88
N CYS A 132 -2.02 4.95 -3.91
CA CYS A 132 -3.19 4.74 -4.72
C CYS A 132 -3.00 5.23 -6.17
N LYS A 133 -3.76 4.65 -7.09
CA LYS A 133 -3.82 5.11 -8.48
C LYS A 133 -4.76 6.30 -8.63
N SER A 134 -5.83 6.33 -7.86
CA SER A 134 -6.83 7.40 -7.84
C SER A 134 -7.15 7.83 -6.41
N PHE A 135 -7.82 8.98 -6.26
CA PHE A 135 -8.30 9.46 -4.96
C PHE A 135 -9.30 8.48 -4.33
N SER A 136 -10.25 7.98 -5.12
CA SER A 136 -11.25 7.02 -4.65
C SER A 136 -10.62 5.72 -4.13
N ASP A 137 -9.62 5.17 -4.84
CA ASP A 137 -8.90 3.98 -4.37
C ASP A 137 -8.20 4.24 -3.04
N GLY A 138 -7.58 5.42 -2.92
CA GLY A 138 -6.91 5.81 -1.70
C GLY A 138 -7.84 5.93 -0.50
N VAL A 139 -9.04 6.51 -0.70
CA VAL A 139 -10.06 6.59 0.36
C VAL A 139 -10.44 5.17 0.83
N LYS A 140 -10.71 4.24 -0.09
CA LYS A 140 -11.03 2.84 0.27
C LYS A 140 -9.90 2.15 1.03
N ASP A 141 -8.66 2.39 0.65
CA ASP A 141 -7.51 1.82 1.35
C ASP A 141 -7.32 2.41 2.77
N ILE A 142 -7.57 3.70 2.96
CA ILE A 142 -7.59 4.34 4.30
C ILE A 142 -8.73 3.76 5.14
N GLU A 143 -9.94 3.65 4.60
CA GLU A 143 -11.10 3.09 5.29
C GLU A 143 -10.85 1.64 5.70
N PHE A 144 -10.23 0.85 4.82
CA PHE A 144 -9.81 -0.51 5.16
C PHE A 144 -8.79 -0.54 6.31
N LYS A 145 -7.77 0.34 6.31
CA LYS A 145 -6.79 0.43 7.41
C LYS A 145 -7.47 0.77 8.73
N ILE A 146 -8.39 1.73 8.73
CA ILE A 146 -9.18 2.12 9.91
C ILE A 146 -10.03 0.94 10.41
N ALA A 147 -10.76 0.28 9.51
CA ALA A 147 -11.60 -0.85 9.86
C ALA A 147 -10.78 -2.04 10.38
N LYS A 148 -9.59 -2.26 9.82
CA LYS A 148 -8.64 -3.30 10.29
C LYS A 148 -8.15 -3.01 11.71
N GLU A 149 -7.86 -1.77 12.05
CA GLU A 149 -7.46 -1.38 13.41
C GLU A 149 -8.59 -1.62 14.43
N ARG A 150 -9.85 -1.41 14.04
CA ARG A 150 -11.03 -1.72 14.88
C ARG A 150 -11.24 -3.22 15.06
N GLY A 151 -10.75 -4.03 14.13
CA GLY A 151 -10.84 -5.48 14.13
C GLY A 151 -12.23 -6.01 13.78
N ALA A 152 -12.37 -7.33 13.71
CA ALA A 152 -13.62 -8.00 13.32
C ALA A 152 -14.77 -7.78 14.32
N LYS A 153 -14.47 -7.57 15.60
CA LYS A 153 -15.47 -7.40 16.66
C LYS A 153 -16.47 -6.26 16.39
N GLN A 154 -16.09 -5.23 15.62
CA GLN A 154 -16.98 -4.13 15.26
C GLN A 154 -18.23 -4.58 14.46
N TYR A 155 -18.17 -5.74 13.81
CA TYR A 155 -19.28 -6.26 13.00
C TYR A 155 -20.22 -7.19 13.74
N ARG A 156 -19.92 -7.60 15.00
CA ARG A 156 -20.72 -8.55 15.76
C ARG A 156 -22.14 -8.09 16.08
N GLN A 157 -22.36 -6.77 16.05
CA GLN A 157 -23.69 -6.19 16.27
C GLN A 157 -24.63 -6.32 15.07
N LEU A 158 -24.10 -6.60 13.88
CA LEU A 158 -24.90 -6.75 12.67
C LEU A 158 -25.64 -8.10 12.68
N LYS A 159 -26.88 -8.09 12.20
CA LYS A 159 -27.72 -9.28 12.04
C LYS A 159 -27.61 -9.80 10.59
N LEU A 160 -27.99 -11.05 10.38
CA LEU A 160 -28.02 -11.65 9.03
C LEU A 160 -28.89 -10.88 8.02
N SER A 161 -29.93 -10.20 8.51
CA SER A 161 -30.84 -9.36 7.71
C SER A 161 -30.34 -7.97 7.42
N ASP A 162 -29.29 -7.50 8.13
CA ASP A 162 -28.78 -6.14 7.97
C ASP A 162 -28.07 -6.01 6.63
N THR A 163 -28.26 -4.84 6.00
CA THR A 163 -27.68 -4.54 4.69
C THR A 163 -26.47 -3.63 4.80
N VAL A 164 -25.42 -3.98 4.10
CA VAL A 164 -24.18 -3.19 3.96
C VAL A 164 -23.94 -2.83 2.50
N THR A 165 -23.14 -1.79 2.25
CA THR A 165 -22.70 -1.49 0.87
C THR A 165 -21.77 -2.58 0.35
N LYS A 166 -21.60 -2.65 -0.98
CA LYS A 166 -20.64 -3.58 -1.59
C LYS A 166 -19.22 -3.37 -1.04
N ASP A 167 -18.79 -2.13 -0.90
CA ASP A 167 -17.45 -1.80 -0.40
C ASP A 167 -17.27 -2.18 1.07
N ASP A 168 -18.31 -1.99 1.90
CA ASP A 168 -18.32 -2.46 3.29
C ASP A 168 -18.30 -3.98 3.38
N ALA A 169 -19.05 -4.68 2.52
CA ALA A 169 -19.07 -6.15 2.45
C ALA A 169 -17.68 -6.71 2.14
N ILE A 170 -16.99 -6.13 1.14
CA ILE A 170 -15.61 -6.48 0.77
C ILE A 170 -14.66 -6.23 1.95
N THR A 171 -14.76 -5.08 2.58
CA THR A 171 -13.92 -4.69 3.72
C THR A 171 -14.13 -5.63 4.90
N MET A 172 -15.37 -5.89 5.26
CA MET A 172 -15.78 -6.78 6.34
C MET A 172 -15.31 -8.22 6.10
N TYR A 173 -15.52 -8.75 4.89
CA TYR A 173 -15.06 -10.09 4.53
C TYR A 173 -13.54 -10.22 4.69
N ARG A 174 -12.77 -9.28 4.17
CA ARG A 174 -11.30 -9.27 4.28
C ARG A 174 -10.81 -9.19 5.72
N ILE A 175 -11.48 -8.42 6.57
CA ILE A 175 -11.10 -8.26 7.98
C ILE A 175 -11.40 -9.52 8.79
N ILE A 176 -12.55 -10.15 8.55
CA ILE A 176 -12.96 -11.36 9.28
C ILE A 176 -12.14 -12.58 8.85
N THR A 177 -11.85 -12.71 7.54
CA THR A 177 -11.24 -13.92 6.97
C THR A 177 -9.73 -13.82 6.73
N GLY A 178 -9.17 -12.61 6.73
CA GLY A 178 -7.80 -12.37 6.31
C GLY A 178 -7.58 -12.44 4.78
N ALA A 179 -8.64 -12.49 3.97
CA ALA A 179 -8.53 -12.56 2.51
C ALA A 179 -7.75 -11.37 1.93
N CYS A 180 -6.85 -11.65 0.98
CA CYS A 180 -6.05 -10.61 0.34
C CYS A 180 -6.89 -9.79 -0.67
N ARG A 181 -6.45 -8.55 -0.96
CA ARG A 181 -7.14 -7.66 -1.90
C ARG A 181 -7.27 -8.29 -3.29
N ALA A 182 -6.18 -8.82 -3.82
CA ALA A 182 -6.16 -9.36 -5.18
C ALA A 182 -7.15 -10.53 -5.36
N GLY A 183 -7.20 -11.46 -4.38
CA GLY A 183 -8.16 -12.56 -4.39
C GLY A 183 -9.60 -12.08 -4.31
N THR A 184 -9.86 -11.08 -3.45
CA THR A 184 -11.22 -10.53 -3.29
C THR A 184 -11.67 -9.76 -4.53
N ASP A 185 -10.79 -8.92 -5.11
CA ASP A 185 -11.10 -8.16 -6.34
C ASP A 185 -11.35 -9.14 -7.53
N GLY A 186 -10.54 -10.19 -7.64
CA GLY A 186 -10.73 -11.23 -8.65
C GLY A 186 -12.07 -11.96 -8.52
N PHE A 187 -12.45 -12.34 -7.27
CA PHE A 187 -13.74 -12.94 -7.00
C PHE A 187 -14.91 -12.01 -7.35
N VAL A 188 -14.87 -10.76 -6.86
CA VAL A 188 -15.92 -9.77 -7.17
C VAL A 188 -16.04 -9.54 -8.67
N GLY A 189 -14.91 -9.49 -9.39
CA GLY A 189 -14.88 -9.39 -10.86
C GLY A 189 -15.53 -10.58 -11.57
N SER A 190 -15.49 -11.79 -10.98
CA SER A 190 -16.10 -13.00 -11.54
C SER A 190 -17.62 -13.08 -11.37
N LEU A 191 -18.20 -12.29 -10.46
CA LEU A 191 -19.64 -12.32 -10.17
C LEU A 191 -20.54 -11.76 -11.29
N GLY A 192 -19.99 -11.14 -12.34
CA GLY A 192 -20.73 -10.51 -13.42
C GLY A 192 -21.52 -9.29 -12.95
N LYS A 193 -22.82 -9.43 -12.66
CA LYS A 193 -23.62 -8.35 -12.08
C LYS A 193 -23.49 -8.32 -10.56
N THR A 194 -23.13 -7.16 -10.03
CA THR A 194 -23.09 -6.91 -8.57
C THR A 194 -24.18 -5.91 -8.18
N LYS A 195 -24.69 -6.02 -6.96
CA LYS A 195 -25.59 -5.04 -6.34
C LYS A 195 -24.79 -3.95 -5.62
N ASP A 196 -25.43 -2.82 -5.36
CA ASP A 196 -24.84 -1.76 -4.53
C ASP A 196 -24.84 -2.11 -3.04
N ARG A 197 -25.80 -2.93 -2.62
CA ARG A 197 -25.99 -3.38 -1.23
C ARG A 197 -26.31 -4.87 -1.16
N TYR A 198 -25.87 -5.49 -0.06
CA TYR A 198 -26.09 -6.92 0.24
C TYR A 198 -26.50 -7.08 1.69
N THR A 199 -27.36 -8.05 1.99
CA THR A 199 -27.53 -8.52 3.37
C THR A 199 -26.34 -9.39 3.77
N ILE A 200 -26.12 -9.52 5.08
CA ILE A 200 -25.07 -10.43 5.59
C ILE A 200 -25.34 -11.87 5.12
N ALA A 201 -26.61 -12.30 5.13
CA ALA A 201 -26.99 -13.61 4.64
C ALA A 201 -26.64 -13.82 3.15
N GLU A 202 -26.88 -12.83 2.30
CA GLU A 202 -26.49 -12.88 0.89
C GLU A 202 -24.97 -12.97 0.72
N ILE A 203 -24.19 -12.23 1.54
CA ILE A 203 -22.71 -12.30 1.47
C ILE A 203 -22.23 -13.72 1.82
N ILE A 204 -22.80 -14.34 2.86
CA ILE A 204 -22.47 -15.72 3.23
C ILE A 204 -22.77 -16.67 2.06
N GLU A 205 -23.92 -16.50 1.39
CA GLU A 205 -24.34 -17.38 0.29
C GLU A 205 -23.42 -17.23 -0.93
N ILE A 206 -23.17 -16.01 -1.39
CA ILE A 206 -22.35 -15.77 -2.59
C ILE A 206 -20.87 -16.09 -2.39
N THR A 207 -20.39 -16.10 -1.15
CA THR A 207 -18.98 -16.42 -0.85
C THR A 207 -18.73 -17.90 -0.57
N LYS A 208 -19.74 -18.77 -0.66
CA LYS A 208 -19.56 -20.22 -0.53
C LYS A 208 -18.46 -20.74 -1.45
N GLY A 209 -17.56 -21.54 -0.92
CA GLY A 209 -16.44 -22.09 -1.65
C GLY A 209 -15.24 -21.13 -1.83
N GLN A 210 -15.33 -19.89 -1.37
CA GLN A 210 -14.21 -18.96 -1.39
C GLN A 210 -13.31 -19.12 -0.16
N TYR A 211 -12.06 -18.61 -0.28
CA TYR A 211 -11.13 -18.58 0.85
C TYR A 211 -11.76 -17.89 2.06
N GLY A 212 -11.78 -18.57 3.19
CA GLY A 212 -12.33 -18.03 4.44
C GLY A 212 -13.85 -18.05 4.56
N ALA A 213 -14.60 -18.64 3.61
CA ALA A 213 -16.07 -18.70 3.64
C ALA A 213 -16.62 -19.33 4.94
N ALA A 214 -16.00 -20.42 5.42
CA ALA A 214 -16.40 -21.06 6.68
C ALA A 214 -16.15 -20.14 7.88
N VAL A 215 -15.02 -19.44 7.93
CA VAL A 215 -14.69 -18.45 8.97
C VAL A 215 -15.70 -17.30 8.95
N PHE A 216 -16.04 -16.78 7.77
CA PHE A 216 -17.03 -15.72 7.63
C PHE A 216 -18.42 -16.16 8.10
N ALA A 217 -18.88 -17.32 7.67
CA ALA A 217 -20.18 -17.85 8.09
C ALA A 217 -20.21 -18.18 9.59
N GLY A 218 -19.14 -18.76 10.15
CA GLY A 218 -18.99 -19.07 11.57
C GLY A 218 -19.01 -17.84 12.46
N PHE A 219 -18.46 -16.73 11.96
CA PHE A 219 -18.48 -15.44 12.68
C PHE A 219 -19.89 -15.01 13.11
N TRP A 220 -20.91 -15.33 12.32
CA TRP A 220 -22.31 -14.97 12.60
C TRP A 220 -23.09 -16.06 13.34
N ARG A 221 -22.56 -17.28 13.41
CA ARG A 221 -23.22 -18.41 14.12
C ARG A 221 -22.88 -18.46 15.61
N GLY A 222 -21.94 -17.67 16.07
CA GLY A 222 -21.46 -17.71 17.45
C GLY A 222 -20.52 -18.88 17.76
N ASP A 223 -20.07 -19.61 16.73
CA ASP A 223 -19.09 -20.69 16.85
C ASP A 223 -17.68 -20.06 17.05
N HIS A 224 -17.43 -19.58 18.25
CA HIS A 224 -16.10 -19.14 18.66
C HIS A 224 -15.72 -19.92 19.90
N ASP A 225 -14.89 -20.92 19.69
CA ASP A 225 -13.98 -21.38 20.72
C ASP A 225 -13.06 -20.20 21.09
N ASP A 226 -13.00 -19.91 22.39
CA ASP A 226 -12.16 -18.91 23.05
C ASP A 226 -10.65 -19.16 22.82
#